data_3ba5ec2e7bcb1c8b924e2ae8f3ddb407
#
_entry.id   3ba5ec2e7bcb1c8b924e2ae8f3ddb407
#
_cell.length_a   1.000
_cell.length_b   1.000
_cell.length_c   1.000
_cell.angle_alpha   90.00
_cell.angle_beta   90.00
_cell.angle_gamma   90.00
#
_symmetry.space_group_name_H-M   'P 1'
#
loop_
_entity.id
_entity.type
_entity.pdbx_description
1 polymer ?
#
loop_
_entity_poly.entity_id
_entity_poly.type
_entity_poly.pdbx_seq_one_letter_code
_entity_poly.pdbx_strand_id
1 'polypeptide(L)'
;MKILALDSSGLVASVALLENDNLVAEFTVNNKKTHSQTLLPMLDEVVNAAGIELDAVDAIAIAAGPGSFTGLRIGAATVKGLSLALDKPVVPVPTLEGLAYNFWGSDRLICPIMDARRNQVYTGL
;
A
#
# COMPACT_ATOMS: atom_id res chain seq x y z
N MET A 1 -8.68 -10.57 -11.99
CA MET A 1 -8.86 -9.29 -11.29
C MET A 1 -7.51 -8.65 -11.04
N LYS A 2 -7.38 -7.39 -11.37
CA LYS A 2 -6.15 -6.60 -11.17
C LYS A 2 -6.36 -5.64 -10.02
N ILE A 3 -5.46 -5.67 -9.04
CA ILE A 3 -5.50 -4.81 -7.86
C ILE A 3 -4.21 -4.02 -7.80
N LEU A 4 -4.34 -2.69 -7.75
CA LEU A 4 -3.23 -1.79 -7.50
C LEU A 4 -3.21 -1.46 -6.01
N ALA A 5 -2.11 -1.75 -5.33
CA ALA A 5 -1.99 -1.58 -3.89
C ALA A 5 -0.91 -0.55 -3.55
N LEU A 6 -1.21 0.33 -2.61
CA LEU A 6 -0.29 1.37 -2.15
C LEU A 6 -0.15 1.31 -0.63
N ASP A 7 1.05 1.51 -0.15
CA ASP A 7 1.35 1.65 1.28
C ASP A 7 2.29 2.83 1.50
N SER A 8 1.80 3.83 2.19
CA SER A 8 2.55 5.00 2.63
C SER A 8 2.49 5.20 4.14
N SER A 9 2.17 4.13 4.87
CA SER A 9 1.94 4.16 6.31
C SER A 9 3.21 4.31 7.15
N GLY A 10 4.38 4.02 6.59
CA GLY A 10 5.67 4.08 7.27
C GLY A 10 6.68 4.95 6.53
N LEU A 11 7.95 4.80 6.89
CA LEU A 11 9.07 5.47 6.20
C LEU A 11 9.23 4.97 4.78
N VAL A 12 8.95 3.71 4.55
CA VAL A 12 9.04 3.06 3.25
C VAL A 12 7.73 3.28 2.51
N ALA A 13 7.83 3.65 1.25
CA ALA A 13 6.70 3.71 0.34
C ALA A 13 6.72 2.50 -0.59
N SER A 14 5.57 1.92 -0.84
CA SER A 14 5.46 0.74 -1.69
C SER A 14 4.23 0.81 -2.58
N VAL A 15 4.38 0.39 -3.82
CA VAL A 15 3.28 0.23 -4.78
C VAL A 15 3.42 -1.13 -5.43
N ALA A 16 2.33 -1.86 -5.53
CA ALA A 16 2.32 -3.19 -6.11
C ALA A 16 1.11 -3.39 -7.01
N LEU A 17 1.27 -4.23 -8.01
CA LEU A 17 0.18 -4.70 -8.86
C LEU A 17 0.05 -6.20 -8.73
N LEU A 18 -1.16 -6.65 -8.39
CA LEU A 18 -1.51 -8.06 -8.35
C LEU A 18 -2.51 -8.39 -9.45
N GLU A 19 -2.36 -9.55 -10.06
CA GLU A 19 -3.30 -10.09 -11.02
C GLU A 19 -3.62 -11.53 -10.64
N ASN A 20 -4.88 -11.80 -10.28
CA ASN A 20 -5.36 -13.13 -9.91
C ASN A 20 -4.46 -13.77 -8.83
N ASP A 21 -4.18 -13.02 -7.77
CA ASP A 21 -3.35 -13.41 -6.62
C ASP A 21 -1.85 -13.55 -6.94
N ASN A 22 -1.42 -13.21 -8.14
CA ASN A 22 0.00 -13.17 -8.49
C ASN A 22 0.54 -11.75 -8.41
N LEU A 23 1.67 -11.58 -7.76
CA LEU A 23 2.39 -10.32 -7.77
C LEU A 23 3.04 -10.12 -9.13
N VAL A 24 2.58 -9.15 -9.89
CA VAL A 24 3.09 -8.86 -11.23
C VAL A 24 4.27 -7.90 -11.18
N ALA A 25 4.15 -6.84 -10.38
CA ALA A 25 5.19 -5.83 -10.25
C ALA A 25 5.08 -5.17 -8.88
N GLU A 26 6.22 -4.82 -8.31
CA GLU A 26 6.31 -4.10 -7.05
C GLU A 26 7.47 -3.12 -7.11
N PHE A 27 7.26 -1.95 -6.54
CA PHE A 27 8.29 -0.93 -6.40
C PHE A 27 8.28 -0.43 -4.95
N THR A 28 9.42 -0.56 -4.28
CA THR A 28 9.56 -0.17 -2.88
C THR A 28 10.72 0.81 -2.76
N VAL A 29 10.48 1.93 -2.10
CA VAL A 29 11.47 2.99 -1.92
C VAL A 29 11.59 3.34 -0.44
N ASN A 30 12.81 3.31 0.05
CA ASN A 30 13.16 3.77 1.39
C ASN A 30 14.17 4.91 1.25
N ASN A 31 13.67 6.12 1.07
CA ASN A 31 14.51 7.31 0.96
C ASN A 31 13.94 8.44 1.82
N LYS A 32 14.69 9.56 1.87
CA LYS A 32 14.33 10.72 2.68
C LYS A 32 13.29 11.64 2.02
N LYS A 33 12.86 11.34 0.80
CA LYS A 33 11.84 12.15 0.11
C LYS A 33 10.47 11.84 0.69
N THR A 34 9.59 12.85 0.66
CA THR A 34 8.22 12.67 1.14
C THR A 34 7.42 11.78 0.19
N HIS A 35 6.44 11.07 0.73
CA HIS A 35 5.56 10.23 -0.07
C HIS A 35 4.78 11.02 -1.12
N SER A 36 4.50 12.30 -0.88
CA SER A 36 3.84 13.16 -1.87
C SER A 36 4.67 13.35 -3.14
N GLN A 37 6.00 13.20 -3.05
CA GLN A 37 6.90 13.33 -4.18
C GLN A 37 7.16 11.98 -4.88
N THR A 38 6.91 10.85 -4.21
CA THR A 38 7.36 9.54 -4.67
C THR A 38 6.24 8.60 -5.10
N LEU A 39 5.04 8.69 -4.53
CA LEU A 39 3.97 7.72 -4.78
C LEU A 39 3.52 7.66 -6.25
N LEU A 40 3.23 8.81 -6.87
CA LEU A 40 2.76 8.81 -8.26
C LEU A 40 3.83 8.34 -9.25
N PRO A 41 5.10 8.78 -9.15
CA PRO A 41 6.17 8.21 -9.96
C PRO A 41 6.33 6.70 -9.78
N MET A 42 6.23 6.19 -8.55
CA MET A 42 6.30 4.74 -8.28
C MET A 42 5.14 3.98 -8.95
N LEU A 43 3.95 4.55 -8.89
CA LEU A 43 2.78 3.98 -9.54
C LEU A 43 2.99 3.88 -11.05
N ASP A 44 3.51 4.93 -11.67
CA ASP A 44 3.86 4.91 -13.10
C ASP A 44 4.85 3.80 -13.43
N GLU A 45 5.89 3.64 -12.62
CA GLU A 45 6.90 2.60 -12.80
C GLU A 45 6.27 1.20 -12.73
N VAL A 46 5.40 0.96 -11.77
CA VAL A 46 4.73 -0.33 -11.61
C VAL A 46 3.82 -0.63 -12.80
N VAL A 47 3.02 0.32 -13.21
CA VAL A 47 2.08 0.17 -14.33
C VAL A 47 2.85 -0.06 -15.65
N ASN A 48 3.90 0.70 -15.89
CA ASN A 48 4.74 0.56 -17.07
C ASN A 48 5.48 -0.79 -17.10
N ALA A 49 6.03 -1.20 -15.95
CA ALA A 49 6.71 -2.49 -15.84
C ALA A 49 5.76 -3.66 -16.07
N ALA A 50 4.52 -3.54 -15.64
CA ALA A 50 3.50 -4.56 -15.85
C ALA A 50 2.94 -4.57 -17.26
N GLY A 51 3.16 -3.51 -18.04
CA GLY A 51 2.67 -3.40 -19.42
C GLY A 51 1.16 -3.26 -19.54
N ILE A 52 0.52 -2.65 -18.55
CA ILE A 52 -0.93 -2.43 -18.55
C ILE A 52 -1.27 -0.95 -18.61
N GLU A 53 -2.51 -0.66 -19.02
CA GLU A 53 -3.08 0.67 -18.86
C GLU A 53 -3.68 0.81 -17.46
N LEU A 54 -3.60 1.98 -16.88
CA LEU A 54 -4.06 2.22 -15.52
C LEU A 54 -5.56 1.95 -15.36
N ASP A 55 -6.36 2.21 -16.38
CA ASP A 55 -7.80 1.95 -16.37
C ASP A 55 -8.17 0.45 -16.41
N ALA A 56 -7.20 -0.43 -16.68
CA ALA A 56 -7.39 -1.88 -16.61
C ALA A 56 -7.42 -2.43 -15.19
N VAL A 57 -7.09 -1.62 -14.19
CA VAL A 57 -7.14 -1.98 -12.78
C VAL A 57 -8.60 -2.09 -12.33
N ASP A 58 -8.92 -3.12 -11.55
CA ASP A 58 -10.29 -3.36 -11.07
C ASP A 58 -10.57 -2.72 -9.71
N ALA A 59 -9.54 -2.61 -8.87
CA ALA A 59 -9.67 -2.02 -7.54
C ALA A 59 -8.33 -1.44 -7.09
N ILE A 60 -8.40 -0.49 -6.16
CA ILE A 60 -7.23 0.15 -5.57
C ILE A 60 -7.23 -0.13 -4.08
N ALA A 61 -6.18 -0.78 -3.58
CA ALA A 61 -6.02 -1.06 -2.16
C ALA A 61 -5.06 -0.04 -1.53
N ILE A 62 -5.31 0.31 -0.28
CA ILE A 62 -4.50 1.28 0.47
C ILE A 62 -4.34 0.84 1.91
N ALA A 63 -3.12 0.92 2.43
CA ALA A 63 -2.88 0.77 3.86
C ALA A 63 -3.59 1.91 4.61
N ALA A 64 -4.55 1.54 5.46
CA ALA A 64 -5.50 2.47 6.05
C ALA A 64 -5.17 2.87 7.49
N GLY A 65 -4.04 2.40 8.00
CA GLY A 65 -3.62 2.66 9.37
C GLY A 65 -3.68 1.41 10.24
N PRO A 66 -3.01 1.45 11.37
CA PRO A 66 -2.23 2.58 11.91
C PRO A 66 -0.97 2.89 11.11
N GLY A 67 -0.38 4.05 11.36
CA GLY A 67 0.86 4.47 10.71
C GLY A 67 1.11 5.96 10.83
N SER A 68 2.04 6.46 10.02
CA SER A 68 2.36 7.88 9.93
C SER A 68 1.12 8.69 9.55
N PHE A 69 0.77 9.68 10.37
CA PHE A 69 -0.38 10.55 10.10
C PHE A 69 -0.28 11.23 8.72
N THR A 70 0.87 11.83 8.44
CA THR A 70 1.11 12.49 7.15
C THR A 70 1.10 11.49 6.00
N GLY A 71 1.80 10.37 6.16
CA GLY A 71 1.87 9.33 5.13
C GLY A 71 0.50 8.73 4.81
N LEU A 72 -0.30 8.44 5.81
CA LEU A 72 -1.66 7.92 5.61
C LEU A 72 -2.55 8.90 4.86
N ARG A 73 -2.44 10.20 5.16
CA ARG A 73 -3.21 11.23 4.47
C ARG A 73 -2.80 11.38 3.01
N ILE A 74 -1.51 11.33 2.73
CA ILE A 74 -0.99 11.38 1.35
C ILE A 74 -1.49 10.19 0.55
N GLY A 75 -1.40 8.99 1.12
CA GLY A 75 -1.92 7.78 0.48
C GLY A 75 -3.41 7.85 0.23
N ALA A 76 -4.19 8.27 1.22
CA ALA A 76 -5.64 8.41 1.10
C ALA A 76 -6.01 9.43 0.00
N ALA A 77 -5.34 10.57 -0.05
CA ALA A 77 -5.58 11.58 -1.09
C ALA A 77 -5.26 11.04 -2.48
N THR A 78 -4.15 10.31 -2.61
CA THR A 78 -3.73 9.70 -3.86
C THR A 78 -4.76 8.71 -4.38
N VAL A 79 -5.20 7.77 -3.52
CA VAL A 79 -6.16 6.74 -3.95
C VAL A 79 -7.56 7.32 -4.20
N LYS A 80 -7.96 8.35 -3.46
CA LYS A 80 -9.23 9.04 -3.74
C LYS A 80 -9.21 9.68 -5.11
N GLY A 81 -8.13 10.36 -5.46
CA GLY A 81 -7.97 10.96 -6.79
C GLY A 81 -8.02 9.91 -7.90
N LEU A 82 -7.30 8.81 -7.71
CA LEU A 82 -7.31 7.69 -8.67
C LEU A 82 -8.70 7.06 -8.79
N SER A 83 -9.36 6.82 -7.67
CA SER A 83 -10.71 6.24 -7.64
C SER A 83 -11.70 7.09 -8.43
N LEU A 84 -11.67 8.41 -8.23
CA LEU A 84 -12.54 9.33 -8.94
C LEU A 84 -12.22 9.36 -10.44
N ALA A 85 -10.94 9.42 -10.79
CA ALA A 85 -10.51 9.50 -12.19
C ALA A 85 -10.82 8.22 -12.97
N LEU A 86 -10.70 7.06 -12.33
CA LEU A 86 -10.82 5.75 -12.97
C LEU A 86 -12.18 5.10 -12.75
N ASP A 87 -13.00 5.65 -11.86
CA ASP A 87 -14.27 5.06 -11.43
C ASP A 87 -14.08 3.62 -10.90
N LYS A 88 -13.11 3.46 -9.99
CA LYS A 88 -12.78 2.16 -9.40
C LYS A 88 -12.92 2.21 -7.88
N PRO A 89 -13.32 1.09 -7.25
CA PRO A 89 -13.47 1.04 -5.79
C PRO A 89 -12.13 1.09 -5.08
N VAL A 90 -12.14 1.65 -3.88
CA VAL A 90 -11.00 1.65 -2.95
C VAL A 90 -11.25 0.62 -1.86
N VAL A 91 -10.23 -0.20 -1.60
CA VAL A 91 -10.25 -1.20 -0.54
C VAL A 91 -9.28 -0.78 0.56
N PRO A 92 -9.77 -0.37 1.73
CA PRO A 92 -8.89 -0.09 2.86
C PRO A 92 -8.39 -1.40 3.47
N VAL A 93 -7.08 -1.46 3.72
CA VAL A 93 -6.44 -2.62 4.37
C VAL A 93 -5.81 -2.15 5.67
N PRO A 94 -6.21 -2.70 6.82
CA PRO A 94 -5.53 -2.38 8.08
C PRO A 94 -4.03 -2.69 7.97
N THR A 95 -3.19 -1.73 8.36
CA THR A 95 -1.73 -1.83 8.18
C THR A 95 -1.16 -3.05 8.90
N LEU A 96 -1.63 -3.34 10.11
CA LEU A 96 -1.16 -4.49 10.88
C LEU A 96 -1.56 -5.81 10.22
N GLU A 97 -2.74 -5.89 9.62
CA GLU A 97 -3.13 -7.08 8.86
C GLU A 97 -2.25 -7.29 7.64
N GLY A 98 -1.99 -6.22 6.89
CA GLY A 98 -1.08 -6.29 5.75
C GLY A 98 0.31 -6.76 6.15
N LEU A 99 0.81 -6.28 7.28
CA LEU A 99 2.11 -6.68 7.82
C LEU A 99 2.12 -8.15 8.22
N ALA A 100 1.07 -8.61 8.90
CA ALA A 100 0.94 -10.00 9.34
C ALA A 100 0.79 -10.97 8.16
N TYR A 101 0.26 -10.50 7.04
CA TYR A 101 0.01 -11.33 5.86
C TYR A 101 1.31 -11.88 5.24
N ASN A 102 2.47 -11.28 5.53
CA ASN A 102 3.76 -11.81 5.12
C ASN A 102 4.01 -13.24 5.64
N PHE A 103 3.29 -13.65 6.68
CA PHE A 103 3.39 -14.97 7.28
C PHE A 103 2.16 -15.84 6.99
N TRP A 104 1.46 -15.54 5.90
CA TRP A 104 0.30 -16.32 5.49
C TRP A 104 0.62 -17.81 5.39
N GLY A 105 -0.24 -18.64 5.96
CA GLY A 105 -0.03 -20.08 5.99
C GLY A 105 0.79 -20.58 7.18
N SER A 106 1.30 -19.69 8.04
CA SER A 106 1.96 -20.09 9.29
C SER A 106 0.94 -20.66 10.27
N ASP A 107 1.35 -21.73 10.98
CA ASP A 107 0.58 -22.30 12.08
C ASP A 107 0.86 -21.61 13.42
N ARG A 108 1.73 -20.62 13.43
CA ARG A 108 2.11 -19.87 14.62
C ARG A 108 1.25 -18.63 14.78
N LEU A 109 1.11 -18.18 16.03
CA LEU A 109 0.49 -16.90 16.33
C LEU A 109 1.37 -15.76 15.77
N ILE A 110 0.77 -14.86 15.02
CA ILE A 110 1.47 -13.74 14.40
C ILE A 110 1.09 -12.47 15.14
N CYS A 111 2.11 -11.74 15.61
CA CYS A 111 1.93 -10.49 16.33
C CYS A 111 2.68 -9.37 15.61
N PRO A 112 2.04 -8.65 14.68
CA PRO A 112 2.68 -7.52 14.01
C PRO A 112 2.86 -6.36 14.99
N ILE A 113 3.98 -5.67 14.87
CA ILE A 113 4.34 -4.55 15.75
C ILE A 113 4.86 -3.40 14.89
N MET A 114 4.34 -2.20 15.11
CA MET A 114 4.79 -0.98 14.47
C MET A 114 5.16 0.05 15.53
N ASP A 115 6.23 0.81 15.27
CA ASP A 115 6.61 1.92 16.14
C ASP A 115 5.55 3.03 16.05
N ALA A 116 4.96 3.38 17.19
CA ALA A 116 3.99 4.46 17.31
C ALA A 116 4.61 5.76 17.85
N ARG A 117 5.94 5.79 18.02
CA ARG A 117 6.71 6.85 18.67
C ARG A 117 6.38 6.98 20.15
N ARG A 118 7.09 7.84 20.86
CA ARG A 118 6.93 8.09 22.31
C ARG A 118 7.01 6.80 23.14
N ASN A 119 7.90 5.87 22.74
CA ASN A 119 8.08 4.57 23.40
C ASN A 119 6.80 3.72 23.42
N GLN A 120 5.96 3.87 22.41
CA GLN A 120 4.73 3.11 22.23
C GLN A 120 4.76 2.33 20.92
N VAL A 121 3.93 1.30 20.81
CA VAL A 121 3.80 0.51 19.60
C VAL A 121 2.32 0.31 19.26
N TYR A 122 2.04 0.17 17.96
CA TYR A 122 0.80 -0.40 17.47
C TYR A 122 0.99 -1.90 17.36
N THR A 123 0.03 -2.66 17.83
CA THR A 123 0.11 -4.13 17.77
C THR A 123 -1.29 -4.76 17.74
N GLY A 124 -1.34 -6.04 17.37
CA GLY A 124 -2.54 -6.86 17.37
C GLY A 124 -2.16 -8.34 17.26
N LEU A 125 -3.15 -9.19 17.31
CA LEU A 125 -2.97 -10.64 17.14
C LEU A 125 -3.87 -11.19 16.04
#